data_97721fcadb5e7f761ef666dd20866955
#
_entry.id   97721fcadb5e7f761ef666dd20866955
#
_cell.length_a   1.000
_cell.length_b   1.000
_cell.length_c   1.000
_cell.angle_alpha   90.00
_cell.angle_beta   90.00
_cell.angle_gamma   90.00
#
_symmetry.space_group_name_H-M   'P 1'
#
loop_
_entity.id
_entity.type
_entity.pdbx_description
1 polymer ?
#
loop_
_entity_poly.entity_id
_entity_poly.type
_entity_poly.pdbx_seq_one_letter_code
_entity_poly.pdbx_strand_id
1 'polypeptide(L)'
;MTSNFFTNENQNTLLEKIEGVFQYKKVHFFDALVGYFRASGYFRIRKFITNTPKIRFLVGINVDKLTYQANQQGLLFNPNVEQSQEEFFSEIKRNIQEAKYDKEVEDGMYQFIEDITTGKIQMRIHPKQNIHAKIYIFREEVYHPHGYGSVITGSSNLTEAGLEKNFEFNVELRYDDDIQFATETFERLWEESVEIDISHIEQIKKESYLN
;
A
#
# COMPACT_ATOMS: atom_id res chain seq x y z
N MET A 1 -25.55 -4.14 17.74
CA MET A 1 -24.30 -4.93 17.86
C MET A 1 -23.21 -4.17 17.10
N THR A 2 -22.12 -3.83 17.75
CA THR A 2 -20.97 -3.22 17.07
C THR A 2 -20.04 -4.35 16.64
N SER A 3 -20.13 -4.76 15.37
CA SER A 3 -19.21 -5.73 14.79
C SER A 3 -17.88 -5.06 14.48
N ASN A 4 -16.77 -5.78 14.70
CA ASN A 4 -15.46 -5.38 14.19
C ASN A 4 -15.32 -5.66 12.68
N PHE A 5 -16.21 -6.50 12.13
CA PHE A 5 -16.27 -6.77 10.70
C PHE A 5 -17.07 -5.68 9.98
N PHE A 6 -16.65 -5.39 8.75
CA PHE A 6 -17.32 -4.46 7.86
C PHE A 6 -17.11 -4.83 6.39
N THR A 7 -17.98 -4.30 5.54
CA THR A 7 -17.91 -4.44 4.09
C THR A 7 -17.95 -3.06 3.46
N ASN A 8 -17.60 -2.95 2.18
CA ASN A 8 -17.69 -1.66 1.46
C ASN A 8 -19.14 -1.33 1.04
N GLU A 9 -20.08 -1.48 1.97
CA GLU A 9 -21.50 -1.20 1.74
C GLU A 9 -22.01 -0.12 2.70
N ASN A 10 -23.00 0.65 2.25
CA ASN A 10 -23.78 1.56 3.10
C ASN A 10 -22.93 2.53 3.95
N GLN A 11 -21.99 3.22 3.35
CA GLN A 11 -21.12 4.17 4.07
C GLN A 11 -20.31 3.52 5.20
N ASN A 12 -19.79 2.33 4.95
CA ASN A 12 -18.94 1.61 5.90
C ASN A 12 -17.72 1.03 5.14
N THR A 13 -17.13 1.85 4.28
CA THR A 13 -16.02 1.47 3.41
C THR A 13 -14.69 1.41 4.16
N LEU A 14 -13.70 0.74 3.58
CA LEU A 14 -12.34 0.78 4.14
C LEU A 14 -11.82 2.22 4.18
N LEU A 15 -12.15 3.05 3.17
CA LEU A 15 -11.74 4.45 3.15
C LEU A 15 -12.28 5.22 4.37
N GLU A 16 -13.58 5.07 4.68
CA GLU A 16 -14.20 5.72 5.84
C GLU A 16 -13.64 5.21 7.16
N LYS A 17 -13.28 3.91 7.22
CA LYS A 17 -12.60 3.35 8.41
C LYS A 17 -11.21 3.95 8.60
N ILE A 18 -10.42 4.06 7.53
CA ILE A 18 -9.11 4.71 7.56
C ILE A 18 -9.25 6.17 7.99
N GLU A 19 -10.18 6.92 7.38
CA GLU A 19 -10.47 8.31 7.78
C GLU A 19 -10.80 8.41 9.26
N GLY A 20 -11.69 7.55 9.76
CA GLY A 20 -12.08 7.51 11.18
C GLY A 20 -10.89 7.24 12.11
N VAL A 21 -9.97 6.33 11.74
CA VAL A 21 -8.77 6.09 12.54
C VAL A 21 -7.93 7.36 12.64
N PHE A 22 -7.64 8.05 11.53
CA PHE A 22 -6.87 9.29 11.54
C PHE A 22 -7.57 10.46 12.23
N GLN A 23 -8.89 10.48 12.20
CA GLN A 23 -9.68 11.52 12.88
C GLN A 23 -9.68 11.37 14.41
N TYR A 24 -9.70 10.14 14.90
CA TYR A 24 -9.89 9.87 16.35
C TYR A 24 -8.62 9.40 17.06
N LYS A 25 -7.53 9.07 16.34
CA LYS A 25 -6.25 8.66 16.88
C LYS A 25 -5.11 9.57 16.40
N LYS A 26 -4.12 9.77 17.27
CA LYS A 26 -2.87 10.44 16.89
C LYS A 26 -1.91 9.45 16.22
N VAL A 27 -2.22 9.06 14.99
CA VAL A 27 -1.41 8.11 14.26
C VAL A 27 -0.03 8.69 13.97
N HIS A 28 1.01 8.09 14.53
CA HIS A 28 2.41 8.41 14.28
C HIS A 28 3.02 7.48 13.22
N PHE A 29 2.65 6.19 13.27
CA PHE A 29 3.09 5.18 12.33
C PHE A 29 1.89 4.65 11.54
N PHE A 30 1.98 4.73 10.22
CA PHE A 30 1.05 4.08 9.31
C PHE A 30 1.80 3.13 8.39
N ASP A 31 1.60 1.84 8.59
CA ASP A 31 2.23 0.78 7.81
C ASP A 31 1.15 0.04 7.01
N ALA A 32 1.37 -0.16 5.72
CA ALA A 32 0.50 -0.97 4.88
C ALA A 32 1.27 -2.09 4.19
N LEU A 33 0.82 -3.32 4.38
CA LEU A 33 1.29 -4.51 3.68
C LEU A 33 0.20 -4.95 2.73
N VAL A 34 0.42 -4.81 1.43
CA VAL A 34 -0.58 -5.09 0.41
C VAL A 34 -0.02 -5.93 -0.73
N GLY A 35 -0.78 -6.92 -1.16
CA GLY A 35 -0.40 -7.74 -2.31
C GLY A 35 -0.47 -6.98 -3.63
N TYR A 36 -1.31 -5.96 -3.70
CA TYR A 36 -1.50 -5.15 -4.88
C TYR A 36 -1.72 -3.67 -4.51
N PHE A 37 -1.03 -2.80 -5.20
CA PHE A 37 -1.05 -1.36 -4.99
C PHE A 37 -1.42 -0.63 -6.29
N ARG A 38 -2.24 0.41 -6.17
CA ARG A 38 -2.45 1.40 -7.25
C ARG A 38 -2.35 2.81 -6.69
N ALA A 39 -1.74 3.70 -7.46
CA ALA A 39 -1.64 5.11 -7.11
C ALA A 39 -3.01 5.76 -6.83
N SER A 40 -4.08 5.31 -7.53
CA SER A 40 -5.46 5.76 -7.26
C SER A 40 -5.92 5.49 -5.83
N GLY A 41 -5.51 4.38 -5.21
CA GLY A 41 -5.78 4.11 -3.81
C GLY A 41 -5.04 5.07 -2.89
N TYR A 42 -3.78 5.35 -3.21
CA TYR A 42 -3.00 6.33 -2.48
C TYR A 42 -3.63 7.73 -2.49
N PHE A 43 -4.11 8.21 -3.64
CA PHE A 43 -4.75 9.54 -3.75
C PHE A 43 -5.96 9.66 -2.82
N ARG A 44 -6.72 8.58 -2.64
CA ARG A 44 -7.90 8.59 -1.76
C ARG A 44 -7.54 8.78 -0.30
N ILE A 45 -6.44 8.16 0.17
CA ILE A 45 -6.03 8.23 1.58
C ILE A 45 -5.08 9.41 1.88
N ARG A 46 -4.43 10.00 0.87
CA ARG A 46 -3.37 11.00 1.06
C ARG A 46 -3.77 12.15 1.97
N LYS A 47 -4.98 12.67 1.82
CA LYS A 47 -5.48 13.79 2.63
C LYS A 47 -5.50 13.48 4.14
N PHE A 48 -5.66 12.21 4.51
CA PHE A 48 -5.69 11.80 5.92
C PHE A 48 -4.28 11.61 6.50
N ILE A 49 -3.33 11.18 5.67
CA ILE A 49 -1.97 10.83 6.11
C ILE A 49 -0.98 11.99 6.03
N THR A 50 -1.41 13.18 5.61
CA THR A 50 -0.54 14.33 5.37
C THR A 50 0.33 14.68 6.59
N ASN A 51 -0.22 14.60 7.79
CA ASN A 51 0.46 14.95 9.04
C ASN A 51 1.07 13.73 9.76
N THR A 52 1.02 12.55 9.18
CA THR A 52 1.56 11.34 9.79
C THR A 52 3.08 11.33 9.65
N PRO A 53 3.84 11.21 10.76
CA PRO A 53 5.31 11.31 10.72
C PRO A 53 5.99 10.18 9.96
N LYS A 54 5.49 8.95 10.09
CA LYS A 54 6.10 7.76 9.49
C LYS A 54 5.06 6.96 8.72
N ILE A 55 5.29 6.84 7.40
CA ILE A 55 4.40 6.12 6.49
C ILE A 55 5.25 5.13 5.69
N ARG A 56 4.89 3.84 5.74
CA ARG A 56 5.61 2.78 5.05
C ARG A 56 4.64 1.87 4.30
N PHE A 57 4.94 1.63 3.04
CA PHE A 57 4.18 0.71 2.19
C PHE A 57 5.08 -0.44 1.74
N LEU A 58 4.70 -1.66 2.09
CA LEU A 58 5.32 -2.87 1.60
C LEU A 58 4.38 -3.54 0.60
N VAL A 59 4.82 -3.61 -0.64
CA VAL A 59 4.01 -4.11 -1.76
C VAL A 59 4.51 -5.48 -2.20
N GLY A 60 3.58 -6.41 -2.38
CA GLY A 60 3.86 -7.67 -3.03
C GLY A 60 4.04 -7.51 -4.54
N ILE A 61 4.74 -8.46 -5.15
CA ILE A 61 4.85 -8.59 -6.60
C ILE A 61 4.21 -9.91 -7.03
N ASN A 62 3.73 -9.94 -8.27
CA ASN A 62 3.16 -11.16 -8.83
C ASN A 62 4.28 -12.12 -9.28
N VAL A 63 4.85 -12.86 -8.32
CA VAL A 63 5.92 -13.84 -8.57
C VAL A 63 5.47 -14.92 -9.56
N ASP A 64 4.22 -15.33 -9.52
CA ASP A 64 3.68 -16.36 -10.44
C ASP A 64 3.70 -15.85 -11.89
N LYS A 65 3.37 -14.57 -12.11
CA LYS A 65 3.44 -13.95 -13.43
C LYS A 65 4.87 -13.89 -13.94
N LEU A 66 5.83 -13.49 -13.09
CA LEU A 66 7.24 -13.45 -13.44
C LEU A 66 7.79 -14.85 -13.76
N THR A 67 7.40 -15.87 -12.98
CA THR A 67 7.75 -17.26 -13.22
C THR A 67 7.21 -17.75 -14.58
N TYR A 68 5.96 -17.43 -14.88
CA TYR A 68 5.35 -17.79 -16.17
C TYR A 68 6.07 -17.12 -17.34
N GLN A 69 6.38 -15.83 -17.24
CA GLN A 69 7.11 -15.09 -18.27
C GLN A 69 8.52 -15.64 -18.49
N ALA A 70 9.25 -15.94 -17.42
CA ALA A 70 10.59 -16.56 -17.51
C ALA A 70 10.53 -17.94 -18.18
N ASN A 71 9.57 -18.78 -17.83
CA ASN A 71 9.38 -20.10 -18.45
C ASN A 71 9.05 -20.00 -19.95
N GLN A 72 8.27 -19.00 -20.36
CA GLN A 72 7.97 -18.72 -21.77
C GLN A 72 9.25 -18.37 -22.56
N GLN A 73 10.24 -17.75 -21.92
CA GLN A 73 11.51 -17.39 -22.49
C GLN A 73 12.58 -18.49 -22.36
N GLY A 74 12.23 -19.64 -21.79
CA GLY A 74 13.16 -20.76 -21.57
C GLY A 74 14.19 -20.48 -20.47
N LEU A 75 13.94 -19.52 -19.60
CA LEU A 75 14.81 -19.11 -18.49
C LEU A 75 14.40 -19.82 -17.21
N LEU A 76 15.39 -20.25 -16.41
CA LEU A 76 15.15 -20.64 -15.02
C LEU A 76 14.83 -19.38 -14.22
N PHE A 77 13.62 -19.32 -13.67
CA PHE A 77 13.18 -18.21 -12.86
C PHE A 77 13.93 -18.19 -11.52
N ASN A 78 14.74 -17.17 -11.31
CA ASN A 78 15.29 -16.83 -10.01
C ASN A 78 15.01 -15.32 -9.80
N PRO A 79 13.96 -14.96 -9.03
CA PRO A 79 13.57 -13.58 -8.87
C PRO A 79 14.71 -12.81 -8.22
N ASN A 80 15.24 -11.84 -8.95
CA ASN A 80 16.19 -10.89 -8.42
C ASN A 80 15.51 -9.55 -8.13
N VAL A 81 16.19 -8.69 -7.41
CA VAL A 81 15.70 -7.37 -7.01
C VAL A 81 15.32 -6.51 -8.23
N GLU A 82 16.14 -6.57 -9.26
CA GLU A 82 15.98 -5.78 -10.49
C GLU A 82 14.67 -6.13 -11.22
N GLN A 83 14.40 -7.42 -11.44
CA GLN A 83 13.13 -7.87 -12.05
C GLN A 83 11.89 -7.51 -11.21
N SER A 84 12.02 -7.54 -9.90
CA SER A 84 10.92 -7.15 -8.99
C SER A 84 10.61 -5.66 -9.10
N GLN A 85 11.63 -4.83 -9.22
CA GLN A 85 11.48 -3.40 -9.43
C GLN A 85 10.89 -3.09 -10.80
N GLU A 86 11.39 -3.71 -11.86
CA GLU A 86 10.86 -3.54 -13.22
C GLU A 86 9.37 -3.88 -13.33
N GLU A 87 8.94 -4.98 -12.71
CA GLU A 87 7.51 -5.36 -12.70
C GLU A 87 6.67 -4.32 -11.95
N PHE A 88 7.12 -3.87 -10.79
CA PHE A 88 6.43 -2.84 -10.02
C PHE A 88 6.29 -1.53 -10.82
N PHE A 89 7.36 -1.06 -11.44
CA PHE A 89 7.33 0.17 -12.24
C PHE A 89 6.51 0.03 -13.51
N SER A 90 6.56 -1.12 -14.17
CA SER A 90 5.71 -1.42 -15.33
C SER A 90 4.23 -1.37 -14.96
N GLU A 91 3.89 -1.80 -13.76
CA GLU A 91 2.52 -1.73 -13.25
C GLU A 91 2.10 -0.29 -12.95
N ILE A 92 2.94 0.52 -12.33
CA ILE A 92 2.67 1.96 -12.12
C ILE A 92 2.49 2.66 -13.47
N LYS A 93 3.39 2.44 -14.43
CA LYS A 93 3.31 3.03 -15.76
C LYS A 93 2.01 2.65 -16.48
N ARG A 94 1.62 1.37 -16.41
CA ARG A 94 0.35 0.90 -16.96
C ARG A 94 -0.85 1.60 -16.30
N ASN A 95 -0.85 1.73 -14.98
CA ASN A 95 -1.92 2.43 -14.26
C ASN A 95 -2.07 3.90 -14.70
N ILE A 96 -0.95 4.58 -14.99
CA ILE A 96 -0.96 5.95 -15.51
C ILE A 96 -1.54 5.99 -16.94
N GLN A 97 -1.13 5.06 -17.80
CA GLN A 97 -1.57 5.01 -19.20
C GLN A 97 -3.04 4.60 -19.35
N GLU A 98 -3.53 3.72 -18.48
CA GLU A 98 -4.94 3.28 -18.48
C GLU A 98 -5.90 4.28 -17.81
N ALA A 99 -5.39 5.19 -16.99
CA ALA A 99 -6.19 6.25 -16.39
C ALA A 99 -6.70 7.19 -17.50
N LYS A 100 -8.02 7.43 -17.54
CA LYS A 100 -8.52 8.54 -18.33
C LYS A 100 -7.92 9.83 -17.80
N TYR A 101 -7.44 10.69 -18.72
CA TYR A 101 -6.89 11.99 -18.32
C TYR A 101 -7.94 12.75 -17.50
N ASP A 102 -7.57 12.99 -16.25
CA ASP A 102 -8.31 13.80 -15.30
C ASP A 102 -7.27 14.60 -14.50
N LYS A 103 -7.52 15.87 -14.30
CA LYS A 103 -6.62 16.75 -13.57
C LYS A 103 -6.38 16.26 -12.12
N GLU A 104 -7.38 15.67 -11.49
CA GLU A 104 -7.22 15.10 -10.14
C GLU A 104 -6.25 13.90 -10.13
N VAL A 105 -6.29 13.08 -11.16
CA VAL A 105 -5.36 11.94 -11.33
C VAL A 105 -3.95 12.45 -11.58
N GLU A 106 -3.79 13.46 -12.43
CA GLU A 106 -2.49 14.08 -12.71
C GLU A 106 -1.89 14.69 -11.45
N ASP A 107 -2.63 15.55 -10.75
CA ASP A 107 -2.19 16.18 -9.50
C ASP A 107 -1.85 15.12 -8.43
N GLY A 108 -2.65 14.06 -8.34
CA GLY A 108 -2.41 12.93 -7.44
C GLY A 108 -1.13 12.16 -7.76
N MET A 109 -0.82 11.96 -9.04
CA MET A 109 0.43 11.30 -9.47
C MET A 109 1.65 12.14 -9.16
N TYR A 110 1.60 13.46 -9.41
CA TYR A 110 2.69 14.36 -9.01
C TYR A 110 2.96 14.29 -7.52
N GLN A 111 1.91 14.33 -6.72
CA GLN A 111 2.04 14.27 -5.27
C GLN A 111 2.56 12.92 -4.79
N PHE A 112 2.15 11.82 -5.41
CA PHE A 112 2.68 10.49 -5.10
C PHE A 112 4.18 10.40 -5.37
N ILE A 113 4.62 10.88 -6.53
CA ILE A 113 6.03 10.93 -6.90
C ILE A 113 6.81 11.82 -5.93
N GLU A 114 6.29 13.01 -5.61
CA GLU A 114 6.91 13.93 -4.66
C GLU A 114 7.02 13.31 -3.27
N ASP A 115 5.96 12.69 -2.76
CA ASP A 115 5.94 12.09 -1.42
C ASP A 115 6.93 10.92 -1.29
N ILE A 116 7.17 10.16 -2.36
CA ILE A 116 8.23 9.14 -2.37
C ILE A 116 9.62 9.79 -2.48
N THR A 117 9.81 10.73 -3.39
CA THR A 117 11.10 11.37 -3.65
C THR A 117 11.61 12.16 -2.44
N THR A 118 10.70 12.80 -1.71
CA THR A 118 11.02 13.54 -0.48
C THR A 118 11.16 12.63 0.75
N GLY A 119 10.85 11.34 0.63
CA GLY A 119 10.86 10.40 1.75
C GLY A 119 9.68 10.54 2.71
N LYS A 120 8.64 11.29 2.33
CA LYS A 120 7.39 11.37 3.09
C LYS A 120 6.74 10.00 3.22
N ILE A 121 6.83 9.20 2.15
CA ILE A 121 6.46 7.79 2.12
C ILE A 121 7.70 6.98 1.85
N GLN A 122 7.92 5.95 2.65
CA GLN A 122 8.87 4.90 2.35
C GLN A 122 8.15 3.74 1.68
N MET A 123 8.63 3.30 0.53
CA MET A 123 8.01 2.23 -0.22
C MET A 123 9.03 1.15 -0.53
N ARG A 124 8.66 -0.10 -0.25
CA ARG A 124 9.48 -1.27 -0.51
C ARG A 124 8.70 -2.35 -1.22
N ILE A 125 9.41 -3.22 -1.93
CA ILE A 125 8.86 -4.41 -2.55
C ILE A 125 9.55 -5.66 -1.99
N HIS A 126 8.78 -6.75 -1.85
CA HIS A 126 9.36 -8.00 -1.39
C HIS A 126 9.73 -8.86 -2.60
N PRO A 127 11.05 -9.15 -2.84
CA PRO A 127 11.51 -9.74 -4.09
C PRO A 127 11.27 -11.25 -4.20
N LYS A 128 11.01 -11.94 -3.08
CA LYS A 128 11.02 -13.40 -3.02
C LYS A 128 9.70 -14.03 -2.59
N GLN A 129 8.79 -13.26 -1.99
CA GLN A 129 7.53 -13.81 -1.49
C GLN A 129 6.35 -13.30 -2.31
N ASN A 130 5.46 -14.20 -2.67
CA ASN A 130 4.16 -13.85 -3.23
C ASN A 130 3.25 -13.35 -2.10
N ILE A 131 3.40 -12.07 -1.76
CA ILE A 131 2.61 -11.42 -0.71
C ILE A 131 1.22 -11.15 -1.25
N HIS A 132 0.22 -11.78 -0.66
CA HIS A 132 -1.19 -11.52 -0.94
C HIS A 132 -1.95 -10.94 0.26
N ALA A 133 -1.23 -10.52 1.29
CA ALA A 133 -1.78 -9.87 2.48
C ALA A 133 -2.39 -8.50 2.15
N LYS A 134 -3.36 -8.08 2.95
CA LYS A 134 -3.95 -6.74 2.97
C LYS A 134 -4.08 -6.36 4.43
N ILE A 135 -3.07 -5.67 4.94
CA ILE A 135 -2.95 -5.30 6.35
C ILE A 135 -2.60 -3.83 6.43
N TYR A 136 -3.35 -3.09 7.23
CA TYR A 136 -3.15 -1.67 7.50
C TYR A 136 -2.98 -1.50 9.00
N ILE A 137 -1.81 -1.04 9.43
CA ILE A 137 -1.41 -0.92 10.83
C ILE A 137 -1.30 0.55 11.19
N PHE A 138 -2.03 0.97 12.21
CA PHE A 138 -2.06 2.33 12.70
C PHE A 138 -1.58 2.34 14.14
N ARG A 139 -0.54 3.11 14.47
CA ARG A 139 0.01 3.16 15.83
C ARG A 139 0.33 4.59 16.23
N GLU A 140 0.08 4.88 17.50
CA GLU A 140 0.56 6.10 18.13
C GLU A 140 2.07 6.02 18.42
N GLU A 141 2.70 7.12 18.76
CA GLU A 141 4.14 7.18 19.04
C GLU A 141 4.49 6.44 20.34
N VAL A 142 3.65 6.64 21.35
CA VAL A 142 3.87 6.10 22.69
C VAL A 142 2.87 4.99 22.96
N TYR A 143 3.39 3.82 23.36
CA TYR A 143 2.53 2.73 23.79
C TYR A 143 1.74 3.10 25.05
N HIS A 144 0.47 2.81 25.02
CA HIS A 144 -0.39 2.82 26.19
C HIS A 144 -1.43 1.68 26.09
N PRO A 145 -1.76 1.01 27.21
CA PRO A 145 -2.69 -0.12 27.18
C PRO A 145 -4.06 0.28 26.61
N HIS A 146 -4.63 -0.61 25.81
CA HIS A 146 -6.01 -0.52 25.29
C HIS A 146 -6.30 0.70 24.39
N GLY A 147 -5.39 1.04 23.50
CA GLY A 147 -5.77 2.08 22.55
C GLY A 147 -4.67 2.70 21.71
N TYR A 148 -3.43 2.25 21.85
CA TYR A 148 -2.32 2.85 21.11
C TYR A 148 -2.32 2.58 19.61
N GLY A 149 -3.22 1.72 19.12
CA GLY A 149 -3.28 1.42 17.71
C GLY A 149 -4.54 0.68 17.28
N SER A 150 -4.56 0.30 16.01
CA SER A 150 -5.48 -0.66 15.41
C SER A 150 -4.88 -1.30 14.16
N VAL A 151 -5.41 -2.46 13.80
CA VAL A 151 -5.07 -3.16 12.57
C VAL A 151 -6.33 -3.41 11.78
N ILE A 152 -6.34 -3.06 10.51
CA ILE A 152 -7.40 -3.46 9.59
C ILE A 152 -6.84 -4.49 8.63
N THR A 153 -7.53 -5.61 8.48
CA THR A 153 -7.18 -6.66 7.52
C THR A 153 -8.43 -7.24 6.87
N GLY A 154 -8.24 -7.88 5.72
CA GLY A 154 -9.33 -8.50 4.96
C GLY A 154 -8.99 -8.69 3.49
N SER A 155 -9.95 -8.47 2.62
CA SER A 155 -9.79 -8.65 1.18
C SER A 155 -9.34 -7.38 0.43
N SER A 156 -9.45 -6.21 1.03
CA SER A 156 -9.23 -4.91 0.39
C SER A 156 -7.77 -4.57 0.12
N ASN A 157 -7.37 -4.48 -1.13
CA ASN A 157 -6.08 -3.91 -1.54
C ASN A 157 -6.09 -2.38 -1.48
N LEU A 158 -4.90 -1.75 -1.48
CA LEU A 158 -4.74 -0.31 -1.55
C LEU A 158 -4.93 0.20 -2.99
N THR A 159 -6.18 0.13 -3.42
CA THR A 159 -6.69 0.60 -4.72
C THR A 159 -8.00 1.35 -4.48
N GLU A 160 -8.38 2.25 -5.38
CA GLU A 160 -9.69 2.92 -5.29
C GLU A 160 -10.83 1.90 -5.19
N ALA A 161 -10.79 0.85 -6.02
CA ALA A 161 -11.81 -0.19 -6.01
C ALA A 161 -11.85 -0.96 -4.67
N GLY A 162 -10.71 -1.32 -4.10
CA GLY A 162 -10.63 -2.02 -2.81
C GLY A 162 -11.03 -1.14 -1.63
N LEU A 163 -10.79 0.17 -1.73
CA LEU A 163 -11.14 1.13 -0.68
C LEU A 163 -12.65 1.43 -0.60
N GLU A 164 -13.34 1.49 -1.76
CA GLU A 164 -14.69 2.08 -1.81
C GLU A 164 -15.70 1.35 -2.70
N LYS A 165 -15.28 0.66 -3.79
CA LYS A 165 -16.19 0.25 -4.86
C LYS A 165 -16.53 -1.24 -4.85
N ASN A 166 -15.54 -2.09 -4.59
CA ASN A 166 -15.75 -3.54 -4.58
C ASN A 166 -16.50 -3.95 -3.32
N PHE A 167 -17.28 -5.03 -3.42
CA PHE A 167 -17.68 -5.75 -2.23
C PHE A 167 -16.45 -6.40 -1.62
N GLU A 168 -16.11 -5.96 -0.43
CA GLU A 168 -14.94 -6.42 0.33
C GLU A 168 -15.38 -6.83 1.73
N PHE A 169 -14.63 -7.72 2.36
CA PHE A 169 -14.89 -8.16 3.73
C PHE A 169 -13.65 -7.93 4.59
N ASN A 170 -13.75 -7.06 5.57
CA ASN A 170 -12.65 -6.61 6.39
C ASN A 170 -13.00 -6.70 7.88
N VAL A 171 -11.97 -6.66 8.72
CA VAL A 171 -12.09 -6.61 10.18
C VAL A 171 -11.11 -5.58 10.73
N GLU A 172 -11.55 -4.82 11.74
CA GLU A 172 -10.70 -3.95 12.54
C GLU A 172 -10.40 -4.60 13.88
N LEU A 173 -9.13 -4.81 14.19
CA LEU A 173 -8.61 -5.40 15.41
C LEU A 173 -7.97 -4.32 16.27
N ARG A 174 -8.22 -4.32 17.58
CA ARG A 174 -7.75 -3.29 18.51
C ARG A 174 -7.08 -3.87 19.76
N TYR A 175 -6.92 -5.19 19.83
CA TYR A 175 -6.18 -5.83 20.91
C TYR A 175 -4.68 -5.65 20.72
N ASP A 176 -3.98 -5.40 21.80
CA ASP A 176 -2.54 -5.13 21.81
C ASP A 176 -1.75 -6.29 21.20
N ASP A 177 -2.14 -7.53 21.47
CA ASP A 177 -1.48 -8.72 20.91
C ASP A 177 -1.64 -8.81 19.39
N ASP A 178 -2.80 -8.46 18.84
CA ASP A 178 -3.03 -8.44 17.39
C ASP A 178 -2.19 -7.35 16.70
N ILE A 179 -2.09 -6.17 17.33
CA ILE A 179 -1.30 -5.04 16.83
C ILE A 179 0.20 -5.40 16.89
N GLN A 180 0.64 -6.01 17.97
CA GLN A 180 2.03 -6.45 18.13
C GLN A 180 2.39 -7.49 17.07
N PHE A 181 1.57 -8.53 16.91
CA PHE A 181 1.78 -9.58 15.91
C PHE A 181 1.87 -9.02 14.48
N ALA A 182 0.94 -8.13 14.11
CA ALA A 182 0.93 -7.49 12.81
C ALA A 182 2.18 -6.63 12.59
N THR A 183 2.59 -5.88 13.63
CA THR A 183 3.77 -5.02 13.58
C THR A 183 5.05 -5.84 13.43
N GLU A 184 5.26 -6.87 14.26
CA GLU A 184 6.44 -7.75 14.18
C GLU A 184 6.53 -8.47 12.84
N THR A 185 5.39 -8.91 12.31
CA THR A 185 5.33 -9.52 10.97
C THR A 185 5.70 -8.52 9.88
N PHE A 186 5.18 -7.30 9.96
CA PHE A 186 5.52 -6.23 9.01
C PHE A 186 7.01 -5.89 9.07
N GLU A 187 7.58 -5.69 10.26
CA GLU A 187 9.01 -5.36 10.43
C GLU A 187 9.92 -6.44 9.83
N ARG A 188 9.65 -7.72 10.11
CA ARG A 188 10.41 -8.82 9.54
C ARG A 188 10.39 -8.80 8.01
N LEU A 189 9.21 -8.65 7.40
CA LEU A 189 9.07 -8.59 5.95
C LEU A 189 9.69 -7.30 5.37
N TRP A 190 9.64 -6.21 6.11
CA TRP A 190 10.26 -4.94 5.73
C TRP A 190 11.78 -5.05 5.67
N GLU A 191 12.41 -5.72 6.62
CA GLU A 191 13.86 -5.96 6.63
C GLU A 191 14.30 -6.87 5.47
N GLU A 192 13.48 -7.84 5.08
CA GLU A 192 13.73 -8.75 3.96
C GLU A 192 13.43 -8.10 2.59
N SER A 193 12.86 -6.92 2.55
CA SER A 193 12.41 -6.21 1.35
C SER A 193 13.46 -5.24 0.82
N VAL A 194 13.23 -4.73 -0.40
CA VAL A 194 14.12 -3.78 -1.07
C VAL A 194 13.42 -2.46 -1.33
N GLU A 195 14.16 -1.37 -1.19
CA GLU A 195 13.66 -0.03 -1.52
C GLU A 195 13.42 0.10 -3.02
N ILE A 196 12.42 0.91 -3.37
CA ILE A 196 12.17 1.30 -4.75
C ILE A 196 13.26 2.27 -5.19
N ASP A 197 13.83 2.01 -6.35
CA ASP A 197 14.80 2.91 -6.95
C ASP A 197 14.11 4.20 -7.46
N ILE A 198 14.42 5.32 -6.80
CA ILE A 198 13.84 6.63 -7.12
C ILE A 198 14.14 7.06 -8.56
N SER A 199 15.26 6.63 -9.14
CA SER A 199 15.60 6.96 -10.52
C SER A 199 14.58 6.46 -11.53
N HIS A 200 13.98 5.31 -11.29
CA HIS A 200 12.89 4.78 -12.11
C HIS A 200 11.60 5.60 -11.99
N ILE A 201 11.32 6.13 -10.81
CA ILE A 201 10.15 7.02 -10.60
C ILE A 201 10.32 8.32 -11.37
N GLU A 202 11.51 8.91 -11.35
CA GLU A 202 11.83 10.10 -12.14
C GLU A 202 11.75 9.84 -13.65
N GLN A 203 12.13 8.64 -14.08
CA GLN A 203 12.00 8.24 -15.49
C GLN A 203 10.52 8.12 -15.89
N ILE A 204 9.68 7.50 -15.07
CA ILE A 204 8.22 7.43 -15.29
C ILE A 204 7.64 8.83 -15.44
N LYS A 205 8.04 9.79 -14.60
CA LYS A 205 7.62 11.18 -14.70
C LYS A 205 7.97 11.78 -16.06
N LYS A 206 9.19 11.55 -16.55
CA LYS A 206 9.65 12.07 -17.85
C LYS A 206 8.98 11.41 -19.06
N GLU A 207 8.60 10.14 -18.96
CA GLU A 207 8.01 9.35 -20.06
C GLU A 207 6.48 9.40 -20.10
N SER A 208 5.85 9.94 -19.06
CA SER A 208 4.40 10.11 -18.99
C SER A 208 3.99 11.51 -19.47
N TYR A 209 2.68 11.71 -19.67
CA TYR A 209 2.10 13.03 -19.99
C TYR A 209 2.24 14.05 -18.84
N LEU A 210 2.97 13.70 -17.81
CA LEU A 210 3.27 14.54 -16.65
C LEU A 210 4.46 15.52 -16.90
N ASN A 211 4.86 15.73 -18.16
CA ASN A 211 5.86 16.71 -18.54
C ASN A 211 5.23 18.06 -18.89
#